data_b23e456125807c609bce7b17ddc8cbf5
#
_entry.id   b23e456125807c609bce7b17ddc8cbf5
#
_cell.length_a   1.000
_cell.length_b   1.000
_cell.length_c   1.000
_cell.angle_alpha   90.00
_cell.angle_beta   90.00
_cell.angle_gamma   90.00
#
_symmetry.space_group_name_H-M   'P 1'
#
loop_
_entity.id
_entity.type
_entity.pdbx_description
1 polymer ?
#
loop_
_entity_poly.entity_id
_entity_poly.type
_entity_poly.pdbx_seq_one_letter_code
_entity_poly.pdbx_strand_id
1 'polypeptide(L)'
;MSIIPCLTWVKRGVAKTSPEKVKLEKDDLKRIIEETREELEEDEQSDTSEEEEETEGATGGKTLKTAKIEKKKKHQDNEEMEVDDIVDRYGLEDYDDDNDGDAHNPLKGLGNLVYYTSNDDDPYITLNDEKDSDDEEYEIKNTDNMLVVGKATEESCNLDVYIYNEEFGNLYIHHDIILSTFPLCVEWLNYDICDQETGNFVAVGTMDPVIEIWDLDVVDSLEPVAMLGSKLSKKKKKKTKGVVGHTDSVLDLSWNSNVRNVLASASADFTVGLWDLNEGKIVTSITRHKEKVQSVKWHPVESQSLLSGSFDNTVKVYDCRSPNDTFKSWSLDGEIERVIWDSFSPLNFFASTDSGRVYYLDSRTDKPLYTLSAHNKAVTGLALSSSVKGLLSTVSPDQTLKVWDVLDNKPSLVLEKDLKLNDLHCLGACPEAPFVFAVGGEKDLRVWDIRSSAPVRKHFFNRAPSGVTMEDLDEGETTAALENLEIDNDSDAEEMENLIAGFSGEPQTTLTASGSSSAKKKKKKKKPKQKF
;
A
#
# COMPACT_ATOMS: atom_id res chain seq x y z
N MET A 1 5.04 7.84 11.69
CA MET A 1 4.87 8.35 10.29
C MET A 1 4.29 7.23 9.47
N SER A 2 3.44 7.56 8.46
CA SER A 2 2.87 6.55 7.55
C SER A 2 3.53 6.72 6.18
N ILE A 3 3.98 5.64 5.55
CA ILE A 3 4.61 5.68 4.21
C ILE A 3 3.83 4.75 3.29
N ILE A 4 3.57 5.22 2.07
CA ILE A 4 2.95 4.42 1.01
C ILE A 4 3.98 4.19 -0.11
N PRO A 5 4.73 3.08 -0.07
CA PRO A 5 5.77 2.80 -1.03
C PRO A 5 5.26 2.28 -2.38
N CYS A 6 4.12 1.60 -2.39
CA CYS A 6 3.62 0.91 -3.57
C CYS A 6 2.09 0.87 -3.63
N LEU A 7 1.58 0.78 -4.84
CA LEU A 7 0.14 0.64 -5.11
C LEU A 7 -0.11 -0.04 -6.46
N THR A 8 -1.26 -0.67 -6.60
CA THR A 8 -1.71 -1.25 -7.87
C THR A 8 -3.24 -1.18 -8.00
N TRP A 9 -3.73 -0.91 -9.21
CA TRP A 9 -5.14 -0.94 -9.51
C TRP A 9 -5.58 -2.37 -9.89
N VAL A 10 -6.74 -2.75 -9.41
CA VAL A 10 -7.44 -3.96 -9.82
C VAL A 10 -8.39 -3.63 -10.98
N LYS A 11 -8.45 -4.51 -11.97
CA LYS A 11 -9.37 -4.32 -13.09
C LYS A 11 -10.82 -4.43 -12.62
N ARG A 12 -11.65 -3.47 -13.04
CA ARG A 12 -13.06 -3.38 -12.67
C ARG A 12 -13.82 -4.66 -13.04
N GLY A 13 -14.72 -5.12 -12.14
CA GLY A 13 -15.59 -6.26 -12.34
C GLY A 13 -14.93 -7.63 -12.22
N VAL A 14 -13.72 -7.72 -11.68
CA VAL A 14 -13.05 -8.99 -11.36
C VAL A 14 -13.30 -9.40 -9.91
N ALA A 15 -13.29 -8.45 -8.98
CA ALA A 15 -13.56 -8.68 -7.56
C ALA A 15 -14.95 -9.30 -7.37
N LYS A 16 -15.08 -10.21 -6.41
CA LYS A 16 -16.38 -10.74 -5.96
C LYS A 16 -17.21 -9.61 -5.36
N THR A 17 -18.50 -9.59 -5.64
CA THR A 17 -19.43 -8.59 -5.08
C THR A 17 -19.57 -8.71 -3.57
N SER A 18 -19.45 -9.90 -3.02
CA SER A 18 -19.42 -10.17 -1.58
C SER A 18 -18.20 -11.05 -1.28
N PRO A 19 -17.11 -10.47 -0.78
CA PRO A 19 -15.94 -11.22 -0.36
C PRO A 19 -16.25 -12.23 0.75
N GLU A 20 -15.49 -13.31 0.81
CA GLU A 20 -15.65 -14.34 1.82
C GLU A 20 -14.92 -13.95 3.10
N LYS A 21 -15.58 -14.10 4.27
CA LYS A 21 -14.93 -13.92 5.57
C LYS A 21 -14.34 -15.24 6.05
N VAL A 22 -13.06 -15.22 6.43
CA VAL A 22 -12.41 -16.41 7.02
C VAL A 22 -13.00 -16.67 8.40
N LYS A 23 -13.53 -17.89 8.61
CA LYS A 23 -13.92 -18.37 9.93
C LYS A 23 -12.80 -19.24 10.48
N LEU A 24 -11.95 -18.67 11.31
CA LEU A 24 -10.87 -19.38 11.97
C LEU A 24 -11.42 -20.36 13.02
N GLU A 25 -11.08 -21.64 12.89
CA GLU A 25 -11.32 -22.61 13.94
C GLU A 25 -10.24 -22.45 15.03
N LYS A 26 -10.58 -22.80 16.29
CA LYS A 26 -9.64 -22.69 17.44
C LYS A 26 -8.33 -23.46 17.21
N ASP A 27 -8.35 -24.49 16.42
CA ASP A 27 -7.18 -25.32 16.15
C ASP A 27 -6.27 -24.69 15.07
N ASP A 28 -6.85 -23.96 14.08
CA ASP A 28 -6.08 -23.18 13.11
C ASP A 28 -5.36 -22.01 13.79
N LEU A 29 -6.06 -21.31 14.68
CA LEU A 29 -5.47 -20.21 15.43
C LEU A 29 -4.27 -20.69 16.29
N LYS A 30 -4.39 -21.85 16.95
CA LYS A 30 -3.29 -22.43 17.72
C LYS A 30 -2.09 -22.80 16.83
N ARG A 31 -2.36 -23.39 15.65
CA ARG A 31 -1.31 -23.72 14.68
C ARG A 31 -0.54 -22.50 14.23
N ILE A 32 -1.26 -21.42 13.84
CA ILE A 32 -0.66 -20.16 13.40
C ILE A 32 0.20 -19.55 14.52
N ILE A 33 -0.31 -19.50 15.75
CA ILE A 33 0.43 -18.98 16.91
C ILE A 33 1.71 -19.79 17.18
N GLU A 34 1.65 -21.10 17.05
CA GLU A 34 2.81 -21.99 17.29
C GLU A 34 3.86 -21.83 16.18
N GLU A 35 3.44 -21.75 14.91
CA GLU A 35 4.31 -21.51 13.75
C GLU A 35 5.01 -20.16 13.84
N THR A 36 4.27 -19.08 14.15
CA THR A 36 4.85 -17.75 14.34
C THR A 36 5.84 -17.70 15.50
N ARG A 37 5.57 -18.43 16.59
CA ARG A 37 6.49 -18.52 17.72
C ARG A 37 7.79 -19.24 17.34
N GLU A 38 7.71 -20.34 16.58
CA GLU A 38 8.89 -21.06 16.09
C GLU A 38 9.74 -20.18 15.15
N GLU A 39 9.11 -19.39 14.27
CA GLU A 39 9.81 -18.44 13.38
C GLU A 39 10.56 -17.38 14.18
N LEU A 40 9.93 -16.77 15.19
CA LEU A 40 10.56 -15.77 16.05
C LEU A 40 11.76 -16.35 16.83
N GLU A 41 11.66 -17.58 17.32
CA GLU A 41 12.76 -18.26 18.03
C GLU A 41 13.93 -18.62 17.07
N GLU A 42 13.66 -18.92 15.79
CA GLU A 42 14.72 -19.13 14.76
C GLU A 42 15.43 -17.82 14.41
N ASP A 43 14.71 -16.70 14.32
CA ASP A 43 15.27 -15.39 14.01
C ASP A 43 16.15 -14.86 15.17
N GLU A 44 15.73 -14.99 16.43
CA GLU A 44 16.55 -14.64 17.60
C GLU A 44 17.84 -15.48 17.69
N GLN A 45 17.82 -16.75 17.28
CA GLN A 45 19.02 -17.59 17.24
C GLN A 45 19.96 -17.26 16.08
N SER A 46 19.44 -16.66 14.99
CA SER A 46 20.25 -16.25 13.85
C SER A 46 21.05 -14.98 14.16
N ASP A 47 20.47 -13.99 14.84
CA ASP A 47 21.11 -12.75 15.23
C ASP A 47 22.23 -12.96 16.26
N THR A 48 22.02 -13.83 17.22
CA THR A 48 23.06 -14.15 18.21
C THR A 48 24.29 -14.86 17.61
N SER A 49 24.11 -15.56 16.47
CA SER A 49 25.21 -16.24 15.78
C SER A 49 26.04 -15.32 14.86
N GLU A 50 25.49 -14.21 14.41
CA GLU A 50 26.24 -13.20 13.62
C GLU A 50 27.12 -12.32 14.50
N GLU A 51 26.70 -11.96 15.72
CA GLU A 51 27.54 -11.25 16.69
C GLU A 51 28.75 -12.06 17.19
N GLU A 52 28.67 -13.38 17.25
CA GLU A 52 29.80 -14.25 17.64
C GLU A 52 30.85 -14.43 16.51
N GLU A 53 30.45 -14.38 15.22
CA GLU A 53 31.42 -14.51 14.09
C GLU A 53 32.19 -13.20 13.80
N GLU A 54 31.67 -12.03 14.14
CA GLU A 54 32.40 -10.74 14.00
C GLU A 54 33.50 -10.55 15.06
N THR A 55 33.46 -11.28 16.17
CA THR A 55 34.44 -11.16 17.25
C THR A 55 35.67 -12.06 17.12
N GLU A 56 35.68 -13.06 16.24
CA GLU A 56 36.84 -13.96 16.05
C GLU A 56 37.87 -13.48 14.99
N GLY A 57 37.58 -12.38 14.25
CA GLY A 57 38.43 -11.89 13.16
C GLY A 57 39.50 -10.85 13.53
N ALA A 58 39.63 -10.40 14.77
CA ALA A 58 40.56 -9.35 15.17
C ALA A 58 41.52 -9.78 16.30
N THR A 59 42.56 -10.53 15.96
CA THR A 59 43.71 -10.72 16.84
C THR A 59 44.76 -9.65 16.58
N GLY A 60 44.97 -8.74 17.53
CA GLY A 60 46.13 -7.83 17.52
C GLY A 60 46.05 -6.66 18.48
N GLY A 61 46.28 -6.87 19.78
CA GLY A 61 47.02 -5.98 20.65
C GLY A 61 46.36 -4.75 21.27
N LYS A 62 46.07 -4.85 22.51
CA LYS A 62 46.41 -4.01 23.67
C LYS A 62 45.28 -3.89 24.69
N THR A 63 45.58 -4.45 25.82
CA THR A 63 44.91 -4.34 27.12
C THR A 63 44.47 -2.93 27.49
N LEU A 64 43.18 -2.75 27.69
CA LEU A 64 42.63 -1.73 28.59
C LEU A 64 41.51 -2.36 29.41
N LYS A 65 41.71 -2.36 30.74
CA LYS A 65 40.77 -2.85 31.74
C LYS A 65 39.50 -2.00 31.70
N THR A 66 38.39 -2.59 31.39
CA THR A 66 37.07 -2.01 31.64
C THR A 66 36.29 -2.90 32.60
N ALA A 67 35.67 -2.24 33.56
CA ALA A 67 35.01 -2.80 34.72
C ALA A 67 33.85 -3.71 34.34
N LYS A 68 33.83 -4.89 34.97
CA LYS A 68 32.68 -5.80 35.02
C LYS A 68 31.50 -5.09 35.66
N ILE A 69 30.46 -4.85 34.89
CA ILE A 69 29.12 -4.62 35.40
C ILE A 69 28.47 -6.00 35.45
N GLU A 70 28.34 -6.52 36.66
CA GLU A 70 27.54 -7.72 36.93
C GLU A 70 26.06 -7.43 36.62
N LYS A 71 25.56 -7.92 35.50
CA LYS A 71 24.12 -8.09 35.30
C LYS A 71 23.65 -9.23 36.20
N LYS A 72 23.01 -8.86 37.29
CA LYS A 72 22.18 -9.79 38.06
C LYS A 72 21.14 -10.37 37.14
N LYS A 73 21.27 -11.64 36.79
CA LYS A 73 20.17 -12.45 36.27
C LYS A 73 19.07 -12.47 37.34
N LYS A 74 18.01 -11.71 37.11
CA LYS A 74 16.73 -12.03 37.71
C LYS A 74 16.23 -13.27 36.96
N HIS A 75 16.25 -14.40 37.63
CA HIS A 75 15.38 -15.51 37.32
C HIS A 75 13.95 -14.96 37.43
N GLN A 76 13.32 -14.74 36.31
CA GLN A 76 11.90 -14.64 36.20
C GLN A 76 11.49 -16.06 35.82
N ASP A 77 11.04 -16.81 36.82
CA ASP A 77 10.31 -18.06 36.60
C ASP A 77 9.10 -17.69 35.76
N ASN A 78 9.13 -18.03 34.47
CA ASN A 78 7.95 -18.14 33.65
C ASN A 78 7.24 -19.41 34.16
N GLU A 79 6.42 -19.26 35.17
CA GLU A 79 5.34 -20.19 35.44
C GLU A 79 4.42 -20.09 34.21
N GLU A 80 4.33 -21.15 33.43
CA GLU A 80 3.25 -21.39 32.49
C GLU A 80 1.97 -21.29 33.29
N MET A 81 1.29 -20.15 33.19
CA MET A 81 -0.01 -19.95 33.80
C MET A 81 -0.99 -20.77 32.97
N GLU A 82 -1.42 -21.91 33.49
CA GLU A 82 -2.49 -22.70 32.90
C GLU A 82 -3.75 -21.79 32.80
N VAL A 83 -4.57 -22.02 31.79
CA VAL A 83 -5.80 -21.23 31.54
C VAL A 83 -6.69 -21.23 32.77
N ASP A 84 -6.68 -22.29 33.55
CA ASP A 84 -7.42 -22.45 34.82
C ASP A 84 -7.00 -21.44 35.91
N ASP A 85 -5.69 -21.08 35.97
CA ASP A 85 -5.20 -20.06 36.93
C ASP A 85 -5.67 -18.63 36.58
N ILE A 86 -5.97 -18.35 35.32
CA ILE A 86 -6.51 -17.07 34.87
C ILE A 86 -8.00 -16.98 35.22
N VAL A 87 -8.75 -18.06 35.03
CA VAL A 87 -10.17 -18.17 35.37
C VAL A 87 -10.37 -17.94 36.88
N ASP A 88 -9.59 -18.61 37.73
CA ASP A 88 -9.62 -18.45 39.19
C ASP A 88 -9.19 -17.05 39.64
N ARG A 89 -8.17 -16.43 39.00
CA ARG A 89 -7.62 -15.13 39.39
C ARG A 89 -8.55 -13.97 39.10
N TYR A 90 -9.36 -14.08 38.06
CA TYR A 90 -10.29 -13.06 37.61
C TYR A 90 -11.76 -13.39 37.94
N GLY A 91 -12.01 -14.53 38.56
CA GLY A 91 -13.36 -14.94 39.01
C GLY A 91 -14.31 -15.17 37.84
N LEU A 92 -13.82 -15.73 36.74
CA LEU A 92 -14.59 -15.95 35.52
C LEU A 92 -15.49 -17.20 35.60
N GLU A 93 -15.39 -18.01 36.65
CA GLU A 93 -16.23 -19.20 36.85
C GLU A 93 -17.73 -18.87 37.02
N ASP A 94 -18.04 -17.67 37.52
CA ASP A 94 -19.45 -17.25 37.76
C ASP A 94 -20.09 -16.57 36.52
N TYR A 95 -19.40 -16.50 35.39
CA TYR A 95 -19.90 -15.76 34.23
C TYR A 95 -20.83 -16.59 33.32
N ASP A 96 -20.72 -17.92 33.37
CA ASP A 96 -21.52 -18.87 32.56
C ASP A 96 -22.63 -19.59 33.36
N ASP A 97 -22.82 -19.27 34.63
CA ASP A 97 -23.85 -19.92 35.46
C ASP A 97 -25.15 -19.07 35.54
N ASP A 98 -25.83 -19.00 34.39
CA ASP A 98 -27.21 -18.51 34.29
C ASP A 98 -28.21 -19.53 34.88
N ASN A 99 -27.99 -19.96 36.12
CA ASN A 99 -28.96 -20.82 36.78
C ASN A 99 -29.56 -20.17 38.02
N ASP A 100 -30.81 -19.74 37.83
CA ASP A 100 -31.88 -19.57 38.84
C ASP A 100 -31.51 -19.20 40.28
N GLY A 101 -31.69 -17.93 40.63
CA GLY A 101 -31.77 -17.52 42.03
C GLY A 101 -31.86 -16.01 42.25
N ASP A 102 -33.07 -15.50 42.11
CA ASP A 102 -33.64 -14.34 42.77
C ASP A 102 -32.70 -13.46 43.63
N ALA A 103 -31.99 -12.48 43.02
CA ALA A 103 -31.73 -11.19 43.67
C ALA A 103 -30.83 -10.27 42.82
N HIS A 104 -31.37 -9.09 42.54
CA HIS A 104 -30.71 -7.91 41.93
C HIS A 104 -30.65 -7.84 40.41
N ASN A 105 -31.80 -7.86 39.79
CA ASN A 105 -31.97 -7.35 38.44
C ASN A 105 -32.21 -5.81 38.53
N PRO A 106 -31.29 -4.94 38.08
CA PRO A 106 -31.47 -3.48 38.10
C PRO A 106 -32.59 -2.99 37.16
N LEU A 107 -33.17 -3.88 36.35
CA LEU A 107 -34.25 -3.61 35.39
C LEU A 107 -35.67 -3.83 35.95
N LYS A 108 -35.83 -4.09 37.25
CA LYS A 108 -37.15 -4.28 37.89
C LYS A 108 -38.07 -3.05 37.86
N GLY A 109 -37.63 -1.91 37.28
CA GLY A 109 -38.42 -0.69 37.10
C GLY A 109 -39.09 -0.51 35.72
N LEU A 110 -38.76 -1.36 34.73
CA LEU A 110 -39.32 -1.27 33.39
C LEU A 110 -40.33 -2.39 33.13
N GLY A 111 -41.46 -2.31 33.81
CA GLY A 111 -42.48 -3.35 33.91
C GLY A 111 -43.25 -3.74 32.65
N ASN A 112 -42.70 -3.48 31.44
CA ASN A 112 -43.29 -3.90 30.16
C ASN A 112 -42.23 -4.28 29.10
N LEU A 113 -40.98 -4.55 29.45
CA LEU A 113 -40.03 -5.11 28.50
C LEU A 113 -40.19 -6.63 28.48
N VAL A 114 -40.63 -7.14 27.35
CA VAL A 114 -40.62 -8.57 27.04
C VAL A 114 -39.28 -8.88 26.44
N TYR A 115 -38.49 -9.73 27.08
CA TYR A 115 -37.22 -10.22 26.56
C TYR A 115 -37.46 -11.55 25.86
N TYR A 116 -37.01 -11.66 24.63
CA TYR A 116 -37.00 -12.90 23.87
C TYR A 116 -35.55 -13.43 23.82
N THR A 117 -35.36 -14.71 24.02
CA THR A 117 -34.02 -15.37 24.05
C THR A 117 -33.36 -15.49 22.68
N SER A 118 -34.16 -15.34 21.63
CA SER A 118 -33.68 -15.37 20.24
C SER A 118 -34.50 -14.38 19.41
N ASN A 119 -33.91 -13.82 18.39
CA ASN A 119 -34.59 -12.95 17.43
C ASN A 119 -35.72 -13.68 16.69
N ASP A 120 -35.62 -14.99 16.53
CA ASP A 120 -36.66 -15.83 15.90
C ASP A 120 -37.93 -15.97 16.74
N ASP A 121 -37.82 -15.73 18.05
CA ASP A 121 -38.95 -15.80 19.01
C ASP A 121 -39.66 -14.46 19.18
N ASP A 122 -39.08 -13.36 18.68
CA ASP A 122 -39.69 -12.01 18.83
C ASP A 122 -40.71 -11.75 17.70
N PRO A 123 -42.01 -11.65 18.01
CA PRO A 123 -43.04 -11.41 17.01
C PRO A 123 -43.03 -10.00 16.42
N TYR A 124 -42.18 -9.09 16.91
CA TYR A 124 -42.02 -7.73 16.42
C TYR A 124 -40.82 -7.58 15.51
N ILE A 125 -39.86 -8.52 15.52
CA ILE A 125 -38.76 -8.60 14.60
C ILE A 125 -39.20 -9.49 13.43
N THR A 126 -39.70 -8.88 12.37
CA THR A 126 -39.85 -9.57 11.10
C THR A 126 -38.48 -9.57 10.43
N LEU A 127 -37.62 -10.49 10.83
CA LEU A 127 -36.45 -10.84 10.03
C LEU A 127 -36.97 -11.54 8.76
N ASN A 128 -37.30 -10.76 7.77
CA ASN A 128 -37.24 -11.28 6.42
C ASN A 128 -35.74 -11.58 6.21
N ASP A 129 -35.41 -12.49 5.28
CA ASP A 129 -34.05 -12.75 4.79
C ASP A 129 -33.42 -11.49 4.15
N GLU A 130 -33.61 -10.33 4.78
CA GLU A 130 -32.91 -9.09 4.47
C GLU A 130 -31.46 -9.30 4.92
N LYS A 131 -30.58 -9.24 3.96
CA LYS A 131 -29.13 -9.22 4.16
C LYS A 131 -28.83 -8.42 5.42
N ASP A 132 -28.00 -8.98 6.27
CA ASP A 132 -27.52 -8.27 7.47
C ASP A 132 -26.96 -6.92 7.04
N SER A 133 -27.20 -5.85 7.77
CA SER A 133 -26.73 -4.51 7.35
C SER A 133 -25.21 -4.49 7.19
N ASP A 134 -24.52 -5.34 7.94
CA ASP A 134 -23.08 -5.54 7.86
C ASP A 134 -22.65 -6.16 6.53
N ASP A 135 -23.47 -7.01 5.90
CA ASP A 135 -23.19 -7.59 4.58
C ASP A 135 -23.30 -6.53 3.46
N GLU A 136 -24.12 -5.49 3.62
CA GLU A 136 -24.23 -4.40 2.65
C GLU A 136 -22.99 -3.49 2.65
N GLU A 137 -22.30 -3.34 3.77
CA GLU A 137 -21.07 -2.55 3.89
C GLU A 137 -19.90 -3.20 3.15
N TYR A 138 -19.90 -4.53 3.01
CA TYR A 138 -18.88 -5.29 2.28
C TYR A 138 -19.22 -5.53 0.80
N GLU A 139 -20.32 -4.98 0.30
CA GLU A 139 -20.71 -5.20 -1.10
C GLU A 139 -19.94 -4.29 -2.07
N ILE A 140 -19.09 -4.89 -2.91
CA ILE A 140 -18.34 -4.21 -3.97
C ILE A 140 -19.21 -4.13 -5.23
N LYS A 141 -19.50 -2.94 -5.69
CA LYS A 141 -20.30 -2.73 -6.91
C LYS A 141 -19.46 -2.89 -8.16
N ASN A 142 -20.06 -3.41 -9.23
CA ASN A 142 -19.37 -3.56 -10.53
C ASN A 142 -18.92 -2.23 -11.17
N THR A 143 -19.39 -1.10 -10.65
CA THR A 143 -18.99 0.26 -11.07
C THR A 143 -17.78 0.79 -10.34
N ASP A 144 -17.43 0.16 -9.22
CA ASP A 144 -16.36 0.63 -8.36
C ASP A 144 -14.99 0.19 -8.88
N ASN A 145 -13.98 0.98 -8.58
CA ASN A 145 -12.59 0.66 -8.87
C ASN A 145 -11.91 0.24 -7.56
N MET A 146 -11.23 -0.88 -7.59
CA MET A 146 -10.45 -1.35 -6.45
C MET A 146 -8.99 -0.94 -6.61
N LEU A 147 -8.39 -0.48 -5.52
CA LEU A 147 -6.99 -0.07 -5.44
C LEU A 147 -6.34 -0.75 -4.24
N VAL A 148 -5.24 -1.45 -4.46
CA VAL A 148 -4.47 -2.10 -3.42
C VAL A 148 -3.21 -1.29 -3.14
N VAL A 149 -2.94 -1.03 -1.87
CA VAL A 149 -1.91 -0.11 -1.41
C VAL A 149 -1.09 -0.75 -0.31
N GLY A 150 0.21 -0.85 -0.50
CA GLY A 150 1.12 -1.20 0.58
C GLY A 150 1.33 0.02 1.47
N LYS A 151 1.12 -0.13 2.77
CA LYS A 151 1.25 0.92 3.77
C LYS A 151 2.14 0.43 4.91
N ALA A 152 3.04 1.28 5.33
CA ALA A 152 3.89 1.00 6.48
C ALA A 152 3.83 2.17 7.47
N THR A 153 3.64 1.81 8.73
CA THR A 153 3.70 2.72 9.87
C THR A 153 4.87 2.33 10.77
N GLU A 154 5.09 3.04 11.87
CA GLU A 154 6.09 2.67 12.87
C GLU A 154 5.70 1.38 13.63
N GLU A 155 4.42 1.02 13.63
CA GLU A 155 3.88 -0.08 14.43
C GLU A 155 3.47 -1.29 13.58
N SER A 156 3.08 -1.08 12.31
CA SER A 156 2.55 -2.14 11.46
C SER A 156 2.86 -1.92 9.98
N CYS A 157 2.85 -3.01 9.23
CA CYS A 157 2.88 -3.02 7.77
C CYS A 157 1.58 -3.69 7.28
N ASN A 158 0.83 -2.99 6.44
CA ASN A 158 -0.47 -3.45 5.99
C ASN A 158 -0.57 -3.36 4.46
N LEU A 159 -1.44 -4.16 3.91
CA LEU A 159 -1.92 -4.06 2.55
C LEU A 159 -3.38 -3.59 2.61
N ASP A 160 -3.59 -2.30 2.41
CA ASP A 160 -4.93 -1.71 2.46
C ASP A 160 -5.63 -1.86 1.11
N VAL A 161 -6.84 -2.39 1.11
CA VAL A 161 -7.70 -2.52 -0.07
C VAL A 161 -8.73 -1.40 -0.06
N TYR A 162 -8.57 -0.45 -0.99
CA TYR A 162 -9.46 0.70 -1.15
C TYR A 162 -10.48 0.46 -2.26
N ILE A 163 -11.66 0.99 -2.06
CA ILE A 163 -12.70 1.11 -3.10
C ILE A 163 -12.84 2.58 -3.47
N TYR A 164 -12.75 2.85 -4.77
CA TYR A 164 -12.94 4.17 -5.35
C TYR A 164 -14.16 4.20 -6.27
N ASN A 165 -15.13 5.02 -5.92
CA ASN A 165 -16.30 5.28 -6.74
C ASN A 165 -16.08 6.56 -7.56
N GLU A 166 -15.98 6.44 -8.88
CA GLU A 166 -15.72 7.58 -9.78
C GLU A 166 -16.88 8.57 -9.84
N GLU A 167 -18.14 8.11 -9.70
CA GLU A 167 -19.34 8.94 -9.82
C GLU A 167 -19.47 9.94 -8.66
N PHE A 168 -19.15 9.48 -7.44
CA PHE A 168 -19.25 10.28 -6.23
C PHE A 168 -17.90 10.82 -5.74
N GLY A 169 -16.80 10.39 -6.34
CA GLY A 169 -15.45 10.73 -5.89
C GLY A 169 -15.07 10.14 -4.53
N ASN A 170 -15.81 9.16 -4.03
CA ASN A 170 -15.58 8.56 -2.71
C ASN A 170 -14.45 7.52 -2.76
N LEU A 171 -13.59 7.59 -1.75
CA LEU A 171 -12.52 6.62 -1.51
C LEU A 171 -12.63 6.14 -0.06
N TYR A 172 -12.67 4.81 0.16
CA TYR A 172 -12.69 4.24 1.51
C TYR A 172 -11.93 2.92 1.55
N ILE A 173 -11.47 2.54 2.74
CA ILE A 173 -10.84 1.23 2.97
C ILE A 173 -11.95 0.20 3.13
N HIS A 174 -11.90 -0.84 2.32
CA HIS A 174 -12.83 -1.97 2.40
C HIS A 174 -12.35 -3.00 3.44
N HIS A 175 -11.08 -3.38 3.38
CA HIS A 175 -10.40 -4.24 4.35
C HIS A 175 -8.90 -4.05 4.25
N ASP A 176 -8.18 -4.57 5.24
CA ASP A 176 -6.73 -4.58 5.25
C ASP A 176 -6.18 -5.98 5.57
N ILE A 177 -4.96 -6.22 5.13
CA ILE A 177 -4.21 -7.47 5.35
C ILE A 177 -2.92 -7.09 6.06
N ILE A 178 -2.65 -7.73 7.19
CA ILE A 178 -1.43 -7.49 7.96
C ILE A 178 -0.26 -8.22 7.30
N LEU A 179 0.82 -7.48 7.03
CA LEU A 179 2.06 -8.03 6.46
C LEU A 179 3.13 -8.21 7.53
N SER A 180 3.94 -9.24 7.38
CA SER A 180 5.05 -9.54 8.30
C SER A 180 6.22 -8.56 8.19
N THR A 181 6.42 -7.97 7.00
CA THR A 181 7.55 -7.07 6.69
C THR A 181 7.14 -5.93 5.79
N PHE A 182 8.02 -4.92 5.67
CA PHE A 182 7.77 -3.71 4.90
C PHE A 182 7.52 -4.02 3.40
N PRO A 183 6.33 -3.65 2.83
CA PRO A 183 6.02 -3.85 1.42
C PRO A 183 6.82 -2.87 0.56
N LEU A 184 7.45 -3.37 -0.51
CA LEU A 184 8.22 -2.57 -1.46
C LEU A 184 7.51 -2.45 -2.81
N CYS A 185 6.82 -3.49 -3.22
CA CYS A 185 6.07 -3.52 -4.47
C CYS A 185 4.84 -4.43 -4.39
N VAL A 186 3.83 -4.09 -5.17
CA VAL A 186 2.60 -4.87 -5.31
C VAL A 186 2.23 -4.96 -6.79
N GLU A 187 1.76 -6.13 -7.21
CA GLU A 187 1.29 -6.37 -8.59
C GLU A 187 0.02 -7.21 -8.55
N TRP A 188 -1.04 -6.72 -9.18
CA TRP A 188 -2.30 -7.44 -9.27
C TRP A 188 -2.23 -8.58 -10.29
N LEU A 189 -2.83 -9.73 -9.95
CA LEU A 189 -2.88 -10.95 -10.74
C LEU A 189 -4.33 -11.32 -11.03
N ASN A 190 -4.72 -11.32 -12.30
CA ASN A 190 -5.99 -11.93 -12.72
C ASN A 190 -5.80 -13.42 -12.99
N TYR A 191 -5.28 -14.15 -12.03
CA TYR A 191 -4.97 -15.56 -12.16
C TYR A 191 -5.05 -16.26 -10.81
N ASP A 192 -5.91 -17.28 -10.74
CA ASP A 192 -6.01 -18.16 -9.59
C ASP A 192 -4.93 -19.25 -9.69
N ILE A 193 -4.06 -19.28 -8.69
CA ILE A 193 -2.96 -20.23 -8.63
C ILE A 193 -3.45 -21.65 -8.34
N CYS A 194 -4.56 -21.79 -7.60
CA CYS A 194 -5.12 -23.07 -7.20
C CYS A 194 -5.87 -23.74 -8.36
N ASP A 195 -6.75 -22.98 -9.01
CA ASP A 195 -7.68 -23.50 -10.04
C ASP A 195 -7.20 -23.21 -11.46
N GLN A 196 -6.17 -22.37 -11.66
CA GLN A 196 -5.61 -21.96 -12.95
C GLN A 196 -6.61 -21.19 -13.82
N GLU A 197 -7.64 -20.62 -13.22
CA GLU A 197 -8.67 -19.80 -13.84
C GLU A 197 -8.45 -18.31 -13.61
N THR A 198 -9.49 -17.52 -13.81
CA THR A 198 -9.48 -16.09 -13.48
C THR A 198 -9.70 -15.93 -11.98
N GLY A 199 -8.89 -15.09 -11.35
CA GLY A 199 -8.99 -14.80 -9.93
C GLY A 199 -8.64 -13.34 -9.62
N ASN A 200 -8.72 -12.98 -8.37
CA ASN A 200 -8.46 -11.64 -7.87
C ASN A 200 -7.38 -11.69 -6.79
N PHE A 201 -6.12 -11.84 -7.23
CA PHE A 201 -4.98 -12.02 -6.35
C PHE A 201 -4.01 -10.84 -6.43
N VAL A 202 -3.19 -10.69 -5.43
CA VAL A 202 -2.09 -9.72 -5.41
C VAL A 202 -0.79 -10.40 -5.00
N ALA A 203 0.28 -10.13 -5.74
CA ALA A 203 1.63 -10.49 -5.36
C ALA A 203 2.28 -9.31 -4.65
N VAL A 204 2.88 -9.56 -3.50
CA VAL A 204 3.55 -8.56 -2.65
C VAL A 204 5.02 -8.92 -2.54
N GLY A 205 5.88 -7.99 -2.94
CA GLY A 205 7.32 -8.06 -2.68
C GLY A 205 7.67 -7.18 -1.49
N THR A 206 8.43 -7.73 -0.57
CA THR A 206 8.77 -7.10 0.70
C THR A 206 10.28 -6.94 0.87
N MET A 207 10.71 -6.44 2.03
CA MET A 207 12.13 -6.44 2.41
C MET A 207 12.73 -7.85 2.50
N ASP A 208 11.88 -8.86 2.64
CA ASP A 208 12.29 -10.25 2.60
C ASP A 208 12.49 -10.77 1.16
N PRO A 209 13.30 -11.81 0.96
CA PRO A 209 13.53 -12.39 -0.37
C PRO A 209 12.40 -13.32 -0.83
N VAL A 210 11.22 -13.17 -0.28
CA VAL A 210 10.02 -13.99 -0.56
C VAL A 210 8.95 -13.09 -1.17
N ILE A 211 8.18 -13.63 -2.12
CA ILE A 211 7.02 -12.98 -2.70
C ILE A 211 5.78 -13.66 -2.10
N GLU A 212 4.93 -12.90 -1.48
CA GLU A 212 3.67 -13.37 -0.90
C GLU A 212 2.53 -13.17 -1.90
N ILE A 213 1.61 -14.12 -1.99
CA ILE A 213 0.44 -14.02 -2.85
C ILE A 213 -0.81 -14.13 -1.99
N TRP A 214 -1.65 -13.09 -2.07
CA TRP A 214 -2.84 -12.94 -1.27
C TRP A 214 -4.09 -12.94 -2.15
N ASP A 215 -5.19 -13.52 -1.65
CA ASP A 215 -6.51 -13.47 -2.27
C ASP A 215 -7.25 -12.21 -1.78
N LEU A 216 -7.61 -11.32 -2.70
CA LEU A 216 -8.33 -10.08 -2.39
C LEU A 216 -9.84 -10.28 -2.21
N ASP A 217 -10.36 -11.45 -2.56
CA ASP A 217 -11.77 -11.80 -2.38
C ASP A 217 -12.04 -12.49 -1.02
N VAL A 218 -11.01 -12.53 -0.16
CA VAL A 218 -11.07 -13.12 1.19
C VAL A 218 -10.71 -12.04 2.21
N VAL A 219 -11.64 -11.71 3.09
CA VAL A 219 -11.45 -10.74 4.19
C VAL A 219 -10.95 -11.45 5.44
N ASP A 220 -10.13 -10.76 6.25
CA ASP A 220 -9.53 -11.25 7.49
C ASP A 220 -8.57 -12.45 7.29
N SER A 221 -7.91 -12.51 6.12
CA SER A 221 -6.90 -13.52 5.84
C SER A 221 -5.63 -13.29 6.67
N LEU A 222 -5.18 -14.29 7.41
CA LEU A 222 -3.97 -14.23 8.24
C LEU A 222 -2.73 -14.83 7.56
N GLU A 223 -2.91 -15.65 6.53
CA GLU A 223 -1.82 -16.31 5.80
C GLU A 223 -1.96 -16.06 4.29
N PRO A 224 -0.83 -15.88 3.56
CA PRO A 224 -0.87 -15.80 2.11
C PRO A 224 -1.28 -17.15 1.49
N VAL A 225 -1.98 -17.12 0.37
CA VAL A 225 -2.37 -18.32 -0.39
C VAL A 225 -1.16 -19.08 -0.90
N ALA A 226 -0.09 -18.37 -1.25
CA ALA A 226 1.17 -18.97 -1.67
C ALA A 226 2.36 -18.07 -1.36
N MET A 227 3.52 -18.70 -1.15
CA MET A 227 4.80 -18.03 -0.95
C MET A 227 5.79 -18.49 -2.02
N LEU A 228 6.35 -17.56 -2.78
CA LEU A 228 7.37 -17.85 -3.79
C LEU A 228 8.76 -17.53 -3.25
N GLY A 229 9.62 -18.53 -3.18
CA GLY A 229 10.95 -18.44 -2.59
C GLY A 229 11.05 -19.05 -1.20
N SER A 230 12.06 -18.68 -0.44
CA SER A 230 12.19 -19.15 0.94
C SER A 230 13.07 -18.23 1.77
N LYS A 231 12.72 -18.02 3.02
CA LYS A 231 13.51 -17.31 4.05
C LYS A 231 14.74 -18.09 4.53
N LEU A 232 15.28 -19.04 3.76
CA LEU A 232 16.44 -19.85 4.17
C LEU A 232 17.65 -18.96 4.47
N SER A 233 18.25 -19.16 5.66
CA SER A 233 19.49 -18.46 6.03
C SER A 233 20.60 -18.71 5.01
N LYS A 234 21.48 -17.72 4.78
CA LYS A 234 22.62 -17.77 3.83
C LYS A 234 23.46 -19.06 3.98
N LYS A 235 23.54 -19.63 5.21
CA LYS A 235 24.25 -20.90 5.51
C LYS A 235 23.51 -22.13 4.96
N LYS A 236 22.17 -22.15 5.03
CA LYS A 236 21.34 -23.26 4.51
C LYS A 236 21.27 -23.20 2.96
N LYS A 237 21.20 -21.99 2.35
CA LYS A 237 21.19 -21.79 0.89
C LYS A 237 22.46 -22.33 0.18
N LYS A 238 23.64 -22.27 0.83
CA LYS A 238 24.89 -22.87 0.28
C LYS A 238 24.89 -24.40 0.20
N LYS A 239 24.00 -25.08 0.92
CA LYS A 239 23.87 -26.54 0.92
C LYS A 239 22.84 -27.05 -0.08
N THR A 240 21.88 -26.23 -0.49
CA THR A 240 20.85 -26.57 -1.49
C THR A 240 21.43 -26.35 -2.89
N LYS A 241 21.59 -27.43 -3.65
CA LYS A 241 21.97 -27.36 -5.06
C LYS A 241 20.75 -26.99 -5.91
N GLY A 242 20.46 -25.70 -6.03
CA GLY A 242 19.37 -25.19 -6.89
C GLY A 242 19.02 -23.74 -6.54
N VAL A 243 18.52 -22.98 -7.50
CA VAL A 243 18.01 -21.62 -7.28
C VAL A 243 16.66 -21.78 -6.60
N VAL A 244 16.58 -21.39 -5.32
CA VAL A 244 15.36 -21.53 -4.51
C VAL A 244 14.54 -20.22 -4.50
N GLY A 245 15.10 -19.13 -5.04
CA GLY A 245 14.50 -17.80 -5.05
C GLY A 245 15.54 -16.71 -4.92
N HIS A 246 15.08 -15.50 -4.67
CA HIS A 246 15.95 -14.36 -4.39
C HIS A 246 16.73 -14.55 -3.07
N THR A 247 17.81 -13.78 -2.95
CA THR A 247 18.65 -13.79 -1.74
C THR A 247 18.57 -12.49 -0.96
N ASP A 248 17.89 -11.50 -1.52
CA ASP A 248 17.70 -10.16 -0.95
C ASP A 248 16.30 -9.63 -1.34
N SER A 249 15.92 -8.47 -0.85
CA SER A 249 14.62 -7.82 -1.01
C SER A 249 14.10 -7.82 -2.45
N VAL A 250 12.78 -7.93 -2.60
CA VAL A 250 12.09 -7.85 -3.89
C VAL A 250 11.61 -6.41 -4.12
N LEU A 251 12.17 -5.74 -5.13
CA LEU A 251 11.99 -4.30 -5.36
C LEU A 251 10.88 -3.96 -6.35
N ASP A 252 10.60 -4.81 -7.33
CA ASP A 252 9.49 -4.64 -8.27
C ASP A 252 8.98 -5.99 -8.78
N LEU A 253 7.71 -6.01 -9.15
CA LEU A 253 7.01 -7.17 -9.69
C LEU A 253 6.34 -6.79 -11.00
N SER A 254 6.20 -7.75 -11.90
CA SER A 254 5.40 -7.61 -13.10
C SER A 254 4.80 -8.94 -13.52
N TRP A 255 3.49 -8.96 -13.65
CA TRP A 255 2.74 -10.12 -14.11
C TRP A 255 2.61 -10.13 -15.63
N ASN A 256 2.77 -11.31 -16.24
CA ASN A 256 2.59 -11.49 -17.68
C ASN A 256 1.14 -11.79 -18.02
N SER A 257 0.38 -10.78 -18.40
CA SER A 257 -1.04 -10.93 -18.74
C SER A 257 -1.29 -11.83 -19.97
N ASN A 258 -0.28 -12.02 -20.84
CA ASN A 258 -0.37 -12.87 -22.03
C ASN A 258 -0.04 -14.35 -21.72
N VAL A 259 0.79 -14.59 -20.71
CA VAL A 259 1.14 -15.94 -20.21
C VAL A 259 0.91 -15.93 -18.68
N ARG A 260 -0.33 -16.18 -18.30
CA ARG A 260 -0.90 -15.85 -16.99
C ARG A 260 -0.20 -16.53 -15.79
N ASN A 261 0.44 -17.68 -16.02
CA ASN A 261 1.21 -18.38 -14.97
C ASN A 261 2.63 -17.84 -14.79
N VAL A 262 3.01 -16.74 -15.45
CA VAL A 262 4.37 -16.19 -15.36
C VAL A 262 4.40 -14.85 -14.66
N LEU A 263 5.22 -14.77 -13.61
CA LEU A 263 5.54 -13.56 -12.86
C LEU A 263 7.03 -13.26 -13.02
N ALA A 264 7.40 -11.99 -13.21
CA ALA A 264 8.78 -11.50 -13.14
C ALA A 264 8.98 -10.70 -11.87
N SER A 265 10.12 -10.85 -11.23
CA SER A 265 10.53 -10.09 -10.04
C SER A 265 11.91 -9.47 -10.24
N ALA A 266 12.09 -8.25 -9.75
CA ALA A 266 13.37 -7.56 -9.68
C ALA A 266 13.83 -7.50 -8.22
N SER A 267 15.11 -7.74 -7.96
CA SER A 267 15.63 -7.84 -6.61
C SER A 267 16.90 -7.04 -6.37
N ALA A 268 17.12 -6.70 -5.10
CA ALA A 268 18.35 -6.13 -4.59
C ALA A 268 19.54 -7.08 -4.68
N ASP A 269 19.34 -8.36 -5.00
CA ASP A 269 20.36 -9.37 -5.27
C ASP A 269 20.95 -9.29 -6.70
N PHE A 270 20.63 -8.22 -7.45
CA PHE A 270 21.10 -7.90 -8.82
C PHE A 270 20.49 -8.81 -9.89
N THR A 271 19.50 -9.61 -9.56
CA THR A 271 18.87 -10.55 -10.50
C THR A 271 17.42 -10.20 -10.80
N VAL A 272 16.97 -10.68 -11.97
CA VAL A 272 15.54 -10.75 -12.30
C VAL A 272 15.12 -12.21 -12.29
N GLY A 273 14.13 -12.54 -11.47
CA GLY A 273 13.55 -13.87 -11.36
C GLY A 273 12.35 -14.04 -12.30
N LEU A 274 12.27 -15.17 -12.99
CA LEU A 274 11.09 -15.60 -13.74
C LEU A 274 10.46 -16.79 -13.00
N TRP A 275 9.23 -16.62 -12.55
CA TRP A 275 8.50 -17.60 -11.73
C TRP A 275 7.39 -18.26 -12.53
N ASP A 276 7.21 -19.56 -12.33
CA ASP A 276 5.99 -20.27 -12.72
C ASP A 276 5.08 -20.34 -11.49
N LEU A 277 3.94 -19.64 -11.57
CA LEU A 277 2.96 -19.58 -10.50
C LEU A 277 2.31 -20.93 -10.20
N ASN A 278 2.18 -21.82 -11.21
CA ASN A 278 1.59 -23.14 -11.02
C ASN A 278 2.49 -24.06 -10.17
N GLU A 279 3.81 -23.95 -10.39
CA GLU A 279 4.78 -24.75 -9.66
C GLU A 279 5.26 -24.08 -8.37
N GLY A 280 5.00 -22.76 -8.22
CA GLY A 280 5.52 -21.95 -7.11
C GLY A 280 7.05 -21.84 -7.10
N LYS A 281 7.71 -21.94 -8.28
CA LYS A 281 9.16 -22.02 -8.39
C LYS A 281 9.74 -21.02 -9.38
N ILE A 282 10.97 -20.59 -9.09
CA ILE A 282 11.76 -19.84 -10.05
C ILE A 282 12.24 -20.76 -11.17
N VAL A 283 11.87 -20.44 -12.40
CA VAL A 283 12.27 -21.16 -13.61
C VAL A 283 13.63 -20.69 -14.10
N THR A 284 13.84 -19.36 -14.10
CA THR A 284 15.07 -18.75 -14.62
C THR A 284 15.43 -17.52 -13.79
N SER A 285 16.72 -17.39 -13.47
CA SER A 285 17.29 -16.19 -12.89
C SER A 285 18.21 -15.51 -13.91
N ILE A 286 17.93 -14.26 -14.23
CA ILE A 286 18.67 -13.43 -15.17
C ILE A 286 19.69 -12.61 -14.38
N THR A 287 20.99 -12.88 -14.58
CA THR A 287 22.10 -12.26 -13.83
C THR A 287 22.90 -11.31 -14.70
N ARG A 288 22.25 -10.36 -15.37
CA ARG A 288 22.89 -9.46 -16.36
C ARG A 288 23.13 -8.04 -15.83
N HIS A 289 22.52 -7.68 -14.71
CA HIS A 289 22.78 -6.43 -14.01
C HIS A 289 23.96 -6.57 -13.03
N LYS A 290 24.56 -5.45 -12.68
CA LYS A 290 25.74 -5.38 -11.79
C LYS A 290 25.42 -4.78 -10.44
N GLU A 291 24.26 -4.16 -10.32
CA GLU A 291 23.71 -3.53 -9.14
C GLU A 291 22.23 -3.91 -9.02
N LYS A 292 21.57 -3.44 -7.96
CA LYS A 292 20.16 -3.68 -7.67
C LYS A 292 19.28 -3.44 -8.89
N VAL A 293 18.38 -4.37 -9.15
CA VAL A 293 17.36 -4.20 -10.20
C VAL A 293 16.13 -3.57 -9.57
N GLN A 294 15.91 -2.29 -9.88
CA GLN A 294 14.88 -1.47 -9.21
C GLN A 294 13.51 -1.61 -9.85
N SER A 295 13.43 -1.89 -11.15
CA SER A 295 12.15 -1.97 -11.84
C SER A 295 12.15 -2.99 -12.97
N VAL A 296 11.01 -3.69 -13.14
CA VAL A 296 10.80 -4.70 -14.19
C VAL A 296 9.39 -4.59 -14.73
N LYS A 297 9.22 -4.66 -16.07
CA LYS A 297 7.89 -4.63 -16.69
C LYS A 297 7.82 -5.53 -17.92
N TRP A 298 6.83 -6.43 -17.94
CA TRP A 298 6.48 -7.20 -19.12
C TRP A 298 5.93 -6.31 -20.22
N HIS A 299 6.23 -6.68 -21.45
CA HIS A 299 5.66 -6.00 -22.59
C HIS A 299 4.13 -6.29 -22.69
N PRO A 300 3.28 -5.26 -22.89
CA PRO A 300 1.82 -5.44 -22.83
C PRO A 300 1.24 -6.34 -23.95
N VAL A 301 1.96 -6.50 -25.07
CA VAL A 301 1.52 -7.28 -26.24
C VAL A 301 2.40 -8.49 -26.49
N GLU A 302 3.72 -8.34 -26.39
CA GLU A 302 4.69 -9.42 -26.64
C GLU A 302 4.99 -10.19 -25.36
N SER A 303 4.48 -11.40 -25.25
CA SER A 303 4.62 -12.24 -24.05
C SER A 303 6.05 -12.62 -23.67
N GLN A 304 7.02 -12.38 -24.55
CA GLN A 304 8.41 -12.83 -24.40
C GLN A 304 9.37 -11.68 -24.12
N SER A 305 8.93 -10.43 -24.25
CA SER A 305 9.76 -9.25 -24.09
C SER A 305 9.63 -8.68 -22.67
N LEU A 306 10.74 -8.62 -21.96
CA LEU A 306 10.84 -8.11 -20.59
C LEU A 306 11.79 -6.92 -20.54
N LEU A 307 11.36 -5.84 -19.89
CA LEU A 307 12.12 -4.62 -19.66
C LEU A 307 12.59 -4.58 -18.20
N SER A 308 13.85 -4.22 -17.96
CA SER A 308 14.37 -3.99 -16.61
C SER A 308 15.20 -2.72 -16.52
N GLY A 309 15.17 -2.09 -15.34
CA GLY A 309 15.99 -0.94 -14.97
C GLY A 309 16.76 -1.22 -13.69
N SER A 310 18.02 -0.78 -13.63
CA SER A 310 18.92 -1.05 -12.52
C SER A 310 19.73 0.17 -12.10
N PHE A 311 20.19 0.17 -10.86
CA PHE A 311 21.15 1.13 -10.31
C PHE A 311 22.53 1.05 -10.96
N ASP A 312 22.77 0.05 -11.82
CA ASP A 312 23.96 0.02 -12.69
C ASP A 312 23.89 1.02 -13.86
N ASN A 313 22.96 1.97 -13.83
CA ASN A 313 22.69 3.01 -14.84
C ASN A 313 22.30 2.42 -16.20
N THR A 314 21.80 1.19 -16.23
CA THR A 314 21.39 0.55 -17.48
C THR A 314 19.93 0.12 -17.48
N VAL A 315 19.31 0.28 -18.65
CA VAL A 315 18.03 -0.34 -18.98
C VAL A 315 18.28 -1.48 -19.93
N LYS A 316 17.61 -2.60 -19.73
CA LYS A 316 17.76 -3.79 -20.60
C LYS A 316 16.41 -4.32 -21.06
N VAL A 317 16.35 -4.76 -22.30
CA VAL A 317 15.22 -5.52 -22.86
C VAL A 317 15.69 -6.92 -23.18
N TYR A 318 15.01 -7.91 -22.65
CA TYR A 318 15.32 -9.34 -22.82
C TYR A 318 14.29 -10.03 -23.70
N ASP A 319 14.75 -11.01 -24.49
CA ASP A 319 13.91 -12.06 -25.02
C ASP A 319 13.93 -13.24 -24.03
N CYS A 320 12.83 -13.47 -23.33
CA CYS A 320 12.74 -14.48 -22.26
C CYS A 320 12.81 -15.93 -22.74
N ARG A 321 12.86 -16.19 -24.04
CA ARG A 321 13.21 -17.52 -24.60
C ARG A 321 14.69 -17.87 -24.39
N SER A 322 15.56 -16.84 -24.39
CA SER A 322 17.00 -16.97 -24.18
C SER A 322 17.53 -15.74 -23.43
N PRO A 323 17.10 -15.47 -22.21
CA PRO A 323 17.28 -14.17 -21.54
C PRO A 323 18.75 -13.89 -21.20
N ASN A 324 19.56 -14.93 -21.09
CA ASN A 324 20.99 -14.79 -20.85
C ASN A 324 21.82 -14.53 -22.10
N ASP A 325 21.28 -14.80 -23.28
CA ASP A 325 22.01 -14.68 -24.55
C ASP A 325 21.47 -13.54 -25.41
N THR A 326 20.18 -13.25 -25.34
CA THR A 326 19.50 -12.29 -26.21
C THR A 326 18.95 -11.13 -25.41
N PHE A 327 19.70 -10.05 -25.33
CA PHE A 327 19.24 -8.81 -24.70
C PHE A 327 19.86 -7.58 -25.36
N LYS A 328 19.16 -6.45 -25.27
CA LYS A 328 19.65 -5.13 -25.64
C LYS A 328 19.79 -4.25 -24.42
N SER A 329 20.81 -3.40 -24.36
CA SER A 329 21.12 -2.58 -23.19
C SER A 329 21.39 -1.13 -23.61
N TRP A 330 20.84 -0.19 -22.82
CA TRP A 330 21.10 1.25 -22.93
C TRP A 330 21.72 1.73 -21.63
N SER A 331 22.79 2.53 -21.73
CA SER A 331 23.36 3.21 -20.57
C SER A 331 22.81 4.63 -20.52
N LEU A 332 22.24 5.03 -19.40
CA LEU A 332 21.66 6.34 -19.15
C LEU A 332 22.49 7.10 -18.10
N ASP A 333 22.17 8.37 -17.91
CA ASP A 333 22.86 9.21 -16.94
C ASP A 333 22.04 9.24 -15.63
N GLY A 334 22.41 8.36 -14.71
CA GLY A 334 21.80 8.17 -13.41
C GLY A 334 21.24 6.76 -13.17
N GLU A 335 21.00 6.44 -11.92
CA GLU A 335 20.37 5.19 -11.47
C GLU A 335 18.93 5.13 -11.95
N ILE A 336 18.49 3.95 -12.42
CA ILE A 336 17.15 3.80 -12.96
C ILE A 336 16.17 3.51 -11.83
N GLU A 337 15.17 4.39 -11.70
CA GLU A 337 14.12 4.25 -10.70
C GLU A 337 12.91 3.48 -11.21
N ARG A 338 12.36 3.86 -12.37
CA ARG A 338 11.17 3.19 -12.94
C ARG A 338 11.32 3.01 -14.45
N VAL A 339 10.73 1.92 -14.95
CA VAL A 339 10.58 1.67 -16.38
C VAL A 339 9.15 1.30 -16.72
N ILE A 340 8.63 1.82 -17.84
CA ILE A 340 7.30 1.48 -18.36
C ILE A 340 7.31 1.39 -19.88
N TRP A 341 6.53 0.46 -20.45
CA TRP A 341 6.29 0.40 -21.89
C TRP A 341 5.28 1.46 -22.33
N ASP A 342 5.44 1.96 -23.54
CA ASP A 342 4.43 2.82 -24.16
C ASP A 342 3.33 1.94 -24.77
N SER A 343 2.13 1.95 -24.16
CA SER A 343 0.98 1.16 -24.60
C SER A 343 0.53 1.49 -26.02
N PHE A 344 0.82 2.70 -26.50
CA PHE A 344 0.44 3.17 -27.85
C PHE A 344 1.55 2.98 -28.90
N SER A 345 2.77 2.68 -28.47
CA SER A 345 3.92 2.50 -29.33
C SER A 345 4.76 1.32 -28.83
N PRO A 346 4.41 0.09 -29.24
CA PRO A 346 4.92 -1.14 -28.60
C PRO A 346 6.45 -1.33 -28.66
N LEU A 347 7.15 -0.60 -29.49
CA LEU A 347 8.62 -0.64 -29.56
C LEU A 347 9.29 0.38 -28.65
N ASN A 348 8.50 1.23 -27.99
CA ASN A 348 9.01 2.34 -27.20
C ASN A 348 8.74 2.15 -25.71
N PHE A 349 9.61 2.74 -24.91
CA PHE A 349 9.48 2.68 -23.45
C PHE A 349 10.06 3.94 -22.81
N PHE A 350 9.63 4.20 -21.59
CA PHE A 350 10.16 5.25 -20.75
C PHE A 350 11.04 4.66 -19.65
N ALA A 351 12.06 5.41 -19.27
CA ALA A 351 12.89 5.12 -18.11
C ALA A 351 13.12 6.41 -17.32
N SER A 352 12.91 6.37 -16.02
CA SER A 352 13.19 7.48 -15.10
C SER A 352 14.46 7.23 -14.30
N THR A 353 15.09 8.32 -13.85
CA THR A 353 16.34 8.27 -13.10
C THR A 353 16.27 9.08 -11.80
N ASP A 354 17.22 8.77 -10.91
CA ASP A 354 17.50 9.49 -9.67
C ASP A 354 17.83 10.98 -9.89
N SER A 355 18.37 11.30 -11.08
CA SER A 355 18.72 12.67 -11.47
C SER A 355 17.51 13.54 -11.90
N GLY A 356 16.29 13.06 -11.75
CA GLY A 356 15.05 13.78 -12.13
C GLY A 356 14.74 13.77 -13.62
N ARG A 357 15.38 12.93 -14.39
CA ARG A 357 15.21 12.83 -15.84
C ARG A 357 14.34 11.65 -16.22
N VAL A 358 13.58 11.82 -17.32
CA VAL A 358 12.83 10.77 -17.98
C VAL A 358 13.33 10.65 -19.41
N TYR A 359 13.72 9.46 -19.81
CA TYR A 359 14.19 9.12 -21.13
C TYR A 359 13.11 8.37 -21.90
N TYR A 360 12.89 8.74 -23.14
CA TYR A 360 12.04 7.99 -24.07
C TYR A 360 12.91 7.29 -25.11
N LEU A 361 12.79 5.97 -25.16
CA LEU A 361 13.67 5.13 -25.95
C LEU A 361 12.87 4.28 -26.94
N ASP A 362 13.49 3.98 -28.09
CA ASP A 362 13.01 3.01 -29.07
C ASP A 362 13.90 1.77 -28.99
N SER A 363 13.30 0.59 -28.84
CA SER A 363 14.01 -0.69 -28.75
C SER A 363 14.92 -0.99 -29.95
N ARG A 364 14.70 -0.33 -31.07
CA ARG A 364 15.50 -0.48 -32.31
C ARG A 364 16.75 0.41 -32.35
N THR A 365 16.72 1.54 -31.63
CA THR A 365 17.82 2.54 -31.66
C THR A 365 18.70 2.39 -30.42
N ASP A 366 19.90 2.95 -30.48
CA ASP A 366 20.87 2.88 -29.38
C ASP A 366 20.85 4.16 -28.50
N LYS A 367 20.10 5.19 -28.94
CA LYS A 367 20.02 6.49 -28.24
C LYS A 367 18.58 6.83 -27.93
N PRO A 368 18.36 7.55 -26.84
CA PRO A 368 17.04 8.09 -26.54
C PRO A 368 16.52 8.97 -27.68
N LEU A 369 15.22 8.88 -27.94
CA LEU A 369 14.52 9.77 -28.88
C LEU A 369 14.47 11.19 -28.33
N TYR A 370 14.25 11.31 -27.03
CA TYR A 370 14.37 12.57 -26.27
C TYR A 370 14.62 12.30 -24.79
N THR A 371 15.06 13.34 -24.10
CA THR A 371 15.23 13.36 -22.64
C THR A 371 14.42 14.52 -22.07
N LEU A 372 13.63 14.24 -21.06
CA LEU A 372 12.81 15.19 -20.34
C LEU A 372 13.42 15.43 -18.95
N SER A 373 13.75 16.69 -18.62
CA SER A 373 14.08 17.07 -17.25
C SER A 373 12.76 17.31 -16.50
N ALA A 374 12.28 16.25 -15.84
CA ALA A 374 10.96 16.27 -15.25
C ALA A 374 10.96 16.91 -13.84
N HIS A 375 11.90 16.55 -13.00
CA HIS A 375 11.94 16.93 -11.60
C HIS A 375 13.34 17.37 -11.15
N ASN A 376 13.44 17.91 -9.95
CA ASN A 376 14.70 18.33 -9.34
C ASN A 376 15.33 17.24 -8.44
N LYS A 377 14.55 16.22 -8.09
CA LYS A 377 14.95 15.02 -7.37
C LYS A 377 14.62 13.78 -8.23
N ALA A 378 14.85 12.58 -7.71
CA ALA A 378 14.53 11.31 -8.35
C ALA A 378 13.07 11.27 -8.87
N VAL A 379 12.82 10.62 -9.97
CA VAL A 379 11.46 10.38 -10.47
C VAL A 379 11.03 8.98 -10.03
N THR A 380 10.33 8.91 -8.91
CA THR A 380 9.94 7.66 -8.24
C THR A 380 8.72 6.98 -8.85
N GLY A 381 7.87 7.75 -9.56
CA GLY A 381 6.70 7.21 -10.23
C GLY A 381 6.54 7.71 -11.65
N LEU A 382 6.21 6.77 -12.55
CA LEU A 382 5.84 7.00 -13.93
C LEU A 382 4.52 6.29 -14.23
N ALA A 383 3.54 6.99 -14.79
CA ALA A 383 2.30 6.38 -15.24
C ALA A 383 1.83 6.99 -16.57
N LEU A 384 1.47 6.12 -17.51
CA LEU A 384 0.79 6.50 -18.75
C LEU A 384 -0.71 6.28 -18.59
N SER A 385 -1.51 7.19 -19.14
CA SER A 385 -2.95 6.96 -19.21
C SER A 385 -3.27 5.70 -20.02
N SER A 386 -4.27 4.94 -19.58
CA SER A 386 -4.71 3.70 -20.22
C SER A 386 -5.22 3.92 -21.65
N SER A 387 -5.87 5.05 -21.92
CA SER A 387 -6.55 5.29 -23.20
C SER A 387 -6.32 6.68 -23.80
N VAL A 388 -5.67 7.61 -23.10
CA VAL A 388 -5.30 8.94 -23.63
C VAL A 388 -3.87 8.94 -24.12
N LYS A 389 -3.70 8.86 -25.44
CA LYS A 389 -2.37 8.84 -26.06
C LYS A 389 -1.57 10.10 -25.72
N GLY A 390 -0.33 9.91 -25.23
CA GLY A 390 0.61 10.98 -24.93
C GLY A 390 0.40 11.64 -23.56
N LEU A 391 -0.55 11.17 -22.74
CA LEU A 391 -0.69 11.64 -21.36
C LEU A 391 0.23 10.82 -20.45
N LEU A 392 1.29 11.47 -19.98
CA LEU A 392 2.26 10.92 -19.02
C LEU A 392 2.16 11.71 -17.72
N SER A 393 2.11 11.01 -16.59
CA SER A 393 2.22 11.61 -15.26
C SER A 393 3.50 11.14 -14.58
N THR A 394 4.13 12.04 -13.82
CA THR A 394 5.36 11.77 -13.07
C THR A 394 5.27 12.31 -11.66
N VAL A 395 5.83 11.61 -10.69
CA VAL A 395 5.93 12.04 -9.29
C VAL A 395 7.36 11.93 -8.78
N SER A 396 7.67 12.73 -7.76
CA SER A 396 9.02 12.83 -7.21
C SER A 396 8.99 13.19 -5.72
N PRO A 397 10.05 12.86 -4.96
CA PRO A 397 10.28 13.40 -3.63
C PRO A 397 10.52 14.92 -3.59
N ASP A 398 10.42 15.63 -4.73
CA ASP A 398 10.32 17.10 -4.75
C ASP A 398 8.90 17.60 -4.43
N GLN A 399 8.00 16.70 -4.00
CA GLN A 399 6.61 16.93 -3.55
C GLN A 399 5.65 17.31 -4.67
N THR A 400 6.08 17.21 -5.93
CA THR A 400 5.25 17.59 -7.06
C THR A 400 4.82 16.39 -7.91
N LEU A 401 3.56 16.44 -8.35
CA LEU A 401 3.06 15.66 -9.47
C LEU A 401 3.04 16.55 -10.70
N LYS A 402 3.55 16.03 -11.81
CA LYS A 402 3.54 16.72 -13.10
C LYS A 402 2.85 15.89 -14.17
N VAL A 403 2.01 16.57 -14.94
CA VAL A 403 1.30 16.00 -16.10
C VAL A 403 1.92 16.56 -17.38
N TRP A 404 2.30 15.65 -18.26
CA TRP A 404 3.02 15.93 -19.49
C TRP A 404 2.20 15.50 -20.70
N ASP A 405 2.30 16.26 -21.77
CA ASP A 405 1.98 15.78 -23.12
C ASP A 405 3.27 15.38 -23.82
N VAL A 406 3.40 14.11 -24.11
CA VAL A 406 4.59 13.54 -24.76
C VAL A 406 4.35 13.13 -26.20
N LEU A 407 3.26 13.62 -26.81
CA LEU A 407 2.92 13.30 -28.17
C LEU A 407 4.00 13.86 -29.15
N ASP A 408 4.21 13.15 -30.25
CA ASP A 408 5.11 13.55 -31.34
C ASP A 408 6.58 13.80 -30.92
N ASN A 409 7.04 13.15 -29.85
CA ASN A 409 8.39 13.30 -29.27
C ASN A 409 8.74 14.74 -28.87
N LYS A 410 7.74 15.53 -28.51
CA LYS A 410 7.87 16.92 -28.05
C LYS A 410 7.21 17.09 -26.69
N PRO A 411 7.89 16.66 -25.61
CA PRO A 411 7.29 16.74 -24.28
C PRO A 411 6.99 18.20 -23.90
N SER A 412 5.78 18.44 -23.39
CA SER A 412 5.36 19.73 -22.85
C SER A 412 4.67 19.54 -21.51
N LEU A 413 5.01 20.40 -20.56
CA LEU A 413 4.35 20.43 -19.25
C LEU A 413 2.94 21.02 -19.40
N VAL A 414 1.94 20.25 -18.96
CA VAL A 414 0.53 20.67 -18.97
C VAL A 414 0.11 21.16 -17.58
N LEU A 415 0.53 20.43 -16.54
CA LEU A 415 0.18 20.74 -15.16
C LEU A 415 1.32 20.36 -14.22
N GLU A 416 1.52 21.17 -13.18
CA GLU A 416 2.35 20.90 -12.01
C GLU A 416 1.54 21.19 -10.77
N LYS A 417 1.47 20.24 -9.83
CA LYS A 417 0.70 20.36 -8.59
C LYS A 417 1.43 19.75 -7.41
N ASP A 418 1.47 20.46 -6.31
CA ASP A 418 1.83 19.95 -4.99
C ASP A 418 0.58 19.33 -4.35
N LEU A 419 0.65 18.04 -4.05
CA LEU A 419 -0.45 17.29 -3.44
C LEU A 419 -0.46 17.35 -1.92
N LYS A 420 0.55 17.99 -1.29
CA LYS A 420 0.74 18.09 0.18
C LYS A 420 0.91 16.74 0.89
N LEU A 421 1.39 15.75 0.18
CA LEU A 421 1.67 14.40 0.69
C LEU A 421 3.12 14.21 1.14
N ASN A 422 3.92 15.29 1.22
CA ASN A 422 5.37 15.28 1.39
C ASN A 422 6.08 14.57 0.22
N ASP A 423 7.10 13.76 0.49
CA ASP A 423 7.82 13.03 -0.56
C ASP A 423 6.89 11.99 -1.20
N LEU A 424 6.80 12.01 -2.54
CA LEU A 424 5.94 11.09 -3.29
C LEU A 424 6.75 9.86 -3.71
N HIS A 425 6.21 8.66 -3.49
CA HIS A 425 6.92 7.40 -3.69
C HIS A 425 6.38 6.56 -4.83
N CYS A 426 5.07 6.54 -5.04
CA CYS A 426 4.45 5.71 -6.07
C CYS A 426 3.32 6.43 -6.80
N LEU A 427 3.05 5.97 -8.03
CA LEU A 427 2.03 6.52 -8.92
C LEU A 427 1.42 5.40 -9.76
N GLY A 428 0.09 5.33 -9.82
CA GLY A 428 -0.64 4.39 -10.66
C GLY A 428 -1.77 5.06 -11.43
N ALA A 429 -1.89 4.80 -12.73
CA ALA A 429 -3.01 5.22 -13.54
C ALA A 429 -4.16 4.21 -13.44
N CYS A 430 -5.38 4.68 -13.24
CA CYS A 430 -6.56 3.81 -13.23
C CYS A 430 -6.79 3.21 -14.63
N PRO A 431 -6.96 1.87 -14.75
CA PRO A 431 -7.16 1.23 -16.05
C PRO A 431 -8.43 1.67 -16.76
N GLU A 432 -9.53 1.83 -16.04
CA GLU A 432 -10.86 2.17 -16.57
C GLU A 432 -11.14 3.67 -16.62
N ALA A 433 -10.51 4.46 -15.75
CA ALA A 433 -10.69 5.90 -15.69
C ALA A 433 -9.41 6.63 -16.15
N PRO A 434 -9.31 7.02 -17.42
CA PRO A 434 -8.05 7.43 -18.05
C PRO A 434 -7.43 8.73 -17.52
N PHE A 435 -8.17 9.49 -16.73
CA PHE A 435 -7.72 10.73 -16.10
C PHE A 435 -7.60 10.63 -14.57
N VAL A 436 -7.82 9.43 -14.01
CA VAL A 436 -7.70 9.18 -12.58
C VAL A 436 -6.35 8.54 -12.27
N PHE A 437 -5.64 9.13 -11.30
CA PHE A 437 -4.35 8.65 -10.83
C PHE A 437 -4.38 8.48 -9.32
N ALA A 438 -3.78 7.39 -8.82
CA ALA A 438 -3.49 7.20 -7.42
C ALA A 438 -2.03 7.55 -7.14
N VAL A 439 -1.78 8.29 -6.07
CA VAL A 439 -0.46 8.76 -5.65
C VAL A 439 -0.25 8.43 -4.18
N GLY A 440 0.81 7.71 -3.87
CA GLY A 440 1.24 7.45 -2.51
C GLY A 440 2.42 8.31 -2.10
N GLY A 441 2.38 8.82 -0.89
CA GLY A 441 3.42 9.66 -0.30
C GLY A 441 3.76 9.27 1.14
N GLU A 442 4.53 10.13 1.84
CA GLU A 442 4.89 9.92 3.24
C GLU A 442 3.73 10.10 4.22
N LYS A 443 2.69 10.81 3.84
CA LYS A 443 1.56 11.05 4.74
C LYS A 443 0.42 10.09 4.49
N ASP A 444 -0.02 10.03 3.22
CA ASP A 444 -1.26 9.37 2.88
C ASP A 444 -1.34 9.03 1.38
N LEU A 445 -2.44 8.38 1.01
CA LEU A 445 -2.87 8.10 -0.36
C LEU A 445 -3.75 9.24 -0.88
N ARG A 446 -3.57 9.61 -2.15
CA ARG A 446 -4.53 10.46 -2.85
C ARG A 446 -4.91 9.87 -4.19
N VAL A 447 -6.18 9.65 -4.40
CA VAL A 447 -6.76 9.41 -5.73
C VAL A 447 -7.22 10.75 -6.30
N TRP A 448 -6.74 11.08 -7.48
CA TRP A 448 -7.01 12.38 -8.07
C TRP A 448 -7.45 12.27 -9.52
N ASP A 449 -8.63 12.83 -9.81
CA ASP A 449 -9.09 13.07 -11.17
C ASP A 449 -8.50 14.38 -11.69
N ILE A 450 -7.52 14.25 -12.59
CA ILE A 450 -6.84 15.41 -13.17
C ILE A 450 -7.75 16.27 -14.06
N ARG A 451 -8.97 15.79 -14.41
CA ARG A 451 -9.99 16.59 -15.10
C ARG A 451 -10.49 17.77 -14.25
N SER A 452 -10.34 17.73 -12.93
CA SER A 452 -10.59 18.87 -12.05
C SER A 452 -9.77 20.10 -12.47
N SER A 453 -8.64 19.93 -13.14
CA SER A 453 -7.76 21.01 -13.59
C SER A 453 -8.08 21.50 -15.00
N ALA A 454 -8.45 22.78 -15.13
CA ALA A 454 -8.78 23.41 -16.41
C ALA A 454 -7.68 23.29 -17.50
N PRO A 455 -6.36 23.39 -17.20
CA PRO A 455 -5.31 23.16 -18.19
C PRO A 455 -5.38 21.78 -18.82
N VAL A 456 -5.64 20.72 -18.02
CA VAL A 456 -5.73 19.33 -18.48
C VAL A 456 -6.95 19.17 -19.40
N ARG A 457 -8.13 19.63 -18.96
CA ARG A 457 -9.36 19.57 -19.77
C ARG A 457 -9.16 20.21 -21.13
N LYS A 458 -8.63 21.44 -21.14
CA LYS A 458 -8.39 22.18 -22.38
C LYS A 458 -7.37 21.50 -23.30
N HIS A 459 -6.30 20.93 -22.73
CA HIS A 459 -5.22 20.34 -23.52
C HIS A 459 -5.60 19.01 -24.14
N PHE A 460 -6.24 18.12 -23.33
CA PHE A 460 -6.58 16.77 -23.75
C PHE A 460 -8.00 16.60 -24.30
N PHE A 461 -8.78 17.69 -24.44
CA PHE A 461 -10.18 17.67 -24.90
C PHE A 461 -10.39 16.81 -26.16
N ASN A 462 -9.56 17.01 -27.17
CA ASN A 462 -9.70 16.31 -28.46
C ASN A 462 -9.19 14.85 -28.44
N ARG A 463 -8.60 14.42 -27.32
CA ARG A 463 -8.02 13.07 -27.15
C ARG A 463 -8.75 12.26 -26.10
N ALA A 464 -9.74 12.83 -25.44
CA ALA A 464 -10.57 12.13 -24.47
C ALA A 464 -11.34 10.99 -25.18
N PRO A 465 -11.40 9.78 -24.60
CA PRO A 465 -12.19 8.69 -25.15
C PRO A 465 -13.67 9.03 -25.22
N SER A 466 -14.39 8.37 -26.15
CA SER A 466 -15.84 8.53 -26.29
C SER A 466 -16.54 8.13 -24.99
N GLY A 467 -17.38 9.04 -24.46
CA GLY A 467 -18.13 8.82 -23.21
C GLY A 467 -17.48 9.44 -21.96
N VAL A 468 -16.25 9.97 -22.06
CA VAL A 468 -15.64 10.71 -20.96
C VAL A 468 -16.02 12.19 -21.09
N THR A 469 -16.70 12.72 -20.09
CA THR A 469 -17.06 14.15 -20.02
C THR A 469 -15.85 14.98 -19.66
N MET A 470 -15.64 16.08 -20.39
CA MET A 470 -14.59 17.06 -20.15
C MET A 470 -15.18 18.42 -19.74
N GLU A 471 -16.38 18.40 -19.17
CA GLU A 471 -17.06 19.57 -18.60
C GLU A 471 -16.38 20.02 -17.32
N ASP A 472 -16.69 21.23 -16.86
CA ASP A 472 -16.12 21.77 -15.62
C ASP A 472 -16.60 20.93 -14.43
N LEU A 473 -15.68 20.14 -13.88
CA LEU A 473 -15.86 19.52 -12.58
C LEU A 473 -15.53 20.59 -11.52
N ASP A 474 -16.40 20.75 -10.56
CA ASP A 474 -16.15 21.70 -9.46
C ASP A 474 -14.92 21.26 -8.66
N GLU A 475 -13.90 22.12 -8.52
CA GLU A 475 -12.66 21.77 -7.80
C GLU A 475 -12.93 21.44 -6.31
N GLY A 476 -14.13 21.78 -5.81
CA GLY A 476 -14.57 21.54 -4.44
C GLY A 476 -15.04 20.11 -4.15
N GLU A 477 -15.54 19.38 -5.16
CA GLU A 477 -16.13 18.06 -4.89
C GLU A 477 -15.12 16.90 -4.80
N THR A 478 -13.98 17.00 -5.50
CA THR A 478 -12.96 15.92 -5.49
C THR A 478 -11.96 16.04 -4.33
N THR A 479 -11.90 17.17 -3.65
CA THR A 479 -11.03 17.37 -2.47
C THR A 479 -11.78 17.27 -1.15
N ALA A 480 -13.10 17.43 -1.13
CA ALA A 480 -13.92 17.44 0.09
C ALA A 480 -14.07 16.06 0.75
N ALA A 481 -13.91 14.97 0.00
CA ALA A 481 -14.07 13.62 0.56
C ALA A 481 -12.88 13.18 1.44
N LEU A 482 -11.72 13.82 1.32
CA LEU A 482 -10.53 13.49 2.12
C LEU A 482 -10.27 14.50 3.26
N GLU A 483 -10.78 15.74 3.16
CA GLU A 483 -10.69 16.70 4.28
C GLU A 483 -11.65 16.35 5.43
N ASN A 484 -12.67 15.50 5.21
CA ASN A 484 -13.61 15.03 6.23
C ASN A 484 -13.15 13.74 6.95
N LEU A 485 -12.00 13.16 6.59
CA LEU A 485 -11.36 12.04 7.30
C LEU A 485 -10.24 12.49 8.26
N GLU A 486 -10.05 13.79 8.46
CA GLU A 486 -9.47 14.26 9.72
C GLU A 486 -10.52 13.97 10.80
N ILE A 487 -10.42 12.78 11.38
CA ILE A 487 -11.13 12.43 12.61
C ILE A 487 -10.74 13.52 13.60
N ASP A 488 -11.72 14.35 13.94
CA ASP A 488 -11.66 15.27 15.08
C ASP A 488 -11.32 14.49 16.35
N ASN A 489 -10.04 14.21 16.57
CA ASN A 489 -9.53 13.71 17.85
C ASN A 489 -9.55 14.79 18.94
N ASP A 490 -10.06 15.99 18.63
CA ASP A 490 -10.12 17.09 19.60
C ASP A 490 -11.51 17.28 20.28
N SER A 491 -12.59 16.60 19.80
CA SER A 491 -13.90 16.79 20.41
C SER A 491 -14.11 15.97 21.69
N ASP A 492 -13.43 14.85 21.86
CA ASP A 492 -13.58 14.01 23.05
C ASP A 492 -12.74 14.49 24.25
N ALA A 493 -11.72 15.32 24.02
CA ALA A 493 -10.92 15.90 25.09
C ALA A 493 -11.65 17.06 25.81
N GLU A 494 -12.42 17.88 25.10
CA GLU A 494 -13.17 18.98 25.72
C GLU A 494 -14.46 18.51 26.43
N GLU A 495 -15.09 17.41 26.00
CA GLU A 495 -16.23 16.84 26.72
C GLU A 495 -15.80 16.15 28.03
N MET A 496 -14.63 15.55 28.11
CA MET A 496 -14.09 14.97 29.33
C MET A 496 -13.66 16.04 30.36
N GLU A 497 -13.10 17.17 29.92
CA GLU A 497 -12.80 18.28 30.84
C GLU A 497 -14.07 18.95 31.42
N ASN A 498 -15.14 19.03 30.62
CA ASN A 498 -16.41 19.60 31.08
C ASN A 498 -17.19 18.66 32.05
N LEU A 499 -16.95 17.36 32.00
CA LEU A 499 -17.52 16.39 32.95
C LEU A 499 -16.79 16.39 34.30
N ILE A 500 -15.52 16.74 34.34
CA ILE A 500 -14.74 16.84 35.60
C ILE A 500 -14.95 18.18 36.29
N ALA A 501 -15.26 19.26 35.56
CA ALA A 501 -15.56 20.59 36.13
C ALA A 501 -16.95 20.71 36.77
N GLY A 502 -17.85 19.74 36.55
CA GLY A 502 -19.22 19.72 37.07
C GLY A 502 -19.38 19.27 38.54
N PHE A 503 -18.30 18.86 39.23
CA PHE A 503 -18.40 18.27 40.60
C PHE A 503 -17.76 19.10 41.71
N SER A 504 -17.52 20.39 41.55
CA SER A 504 -17.15 21.28 42.66
C SER A 504 -18.12 22.42 42.74
N GLY A 505 -19.17 22.21 43.50
CA GLY A 505 -20.14 23.24 43.83
C GLY A 505 -19.63 24.16 44.94
N GLU A 506 -19.85 25.46 44.75
CA GLU A 506 -20.41 26.35 45.78
C GLU A 506 -20.89 27.67 45.14
N PRO A 507 -21.91 28.32 45.72
CA PRO A 507 -22.70 29.34 45.05
C PRO A 507 -22.32 30.76 45.48
N GLN A 508 -22.36 31.74 44.59
CA GLN A 508 -22.77 33.10 44.98
C GLN A 508 -23.08 34.06 43.81
N THR A 509 -24.31 34.49 43.85
CA THR A 509 -24.86 35.86 43.78
C THR A 509 -24.66 36.72 42.53
N THR A 510 -25.81 37.00 42.02
CA THR A 510 -26.26 38.09 41.12
C THR A 510 -25.64 39.46 41.36
N LEU A 511 -25.30 40.16 40.26
CA LEU A 511 -25.65 41.59 40.11
C LEU A 511 -25.66 42.00 38.63
N THR A 512 -26.76 42.58 38.28
CA THR A 512 -27.12 43.25 37.02
C THR A 512 -26.37 44.56 36.80
N ALA A 513 -25.97 44.89 35.59
CA ALA A 513 -26.07 46.26 35.06
C ALA A 513 -25.89 46.32 33.53
N SER A 514 -26.88 46.81 32.95
CA SER A 514 -27.14 47.41 31.64
C SER A 514 -26.15 48.43 31.13
N GLY A 515 -26.07 48.57 29.79
CA GLY A 515 -25.74 49.85 29.20
C GLY A 515 -24.86 49.80 27.93
N SER A 516 -25.48 49.78 26.80
CA SER A 516 -25.58 50.76 25.69
C SER A 516 -24.32 51.12 24.87
N SER A 517 -24.43 50.77 23.63
CA SER A 517 -24.39 51.64 22.40
C SER A 517 -23.14 52.41 21.97
N SER A 518 -22.89 52.27 20.70
CA SER A 518 -22.57 53.24 19.62
C SER A 518 -21.15 53.09 19.05
N ALA A 519 -21.04 52.66 17.84
CA ALA A 519 -21.13 53.34 16.53
C ALA A 519 -19.97 54.30 16.16
N LYS A 520 -19.46 54.08 14.93
CA LYS A 520 -18.78 55.01 14.01
C LYS A 520 -17.27 55.21 14.22
N LYS A 521 -16.41 55.28 13.23
CA LYS A 521 -16.42 55.64 11.79
C LYS A 521 -15.00 55.51 11.21
N LYS A 522 -14.90 55.11 9.94
CA LYS A 522 -14.00 55.46 8.85
C LYS A 522 -12.92 56.52 9.05
N LYS A 523 -11.70 56.24 8.45
CA LYS A 523 -10.95 57.11 7.49
C LYS A 523 -9.61 56.41 7.16
N LYS A 524 -9.31 56.04 5.99
CA LYS A 524 -8.86 56.58 4.68
C LYS A 524 -7.61 57.48 4.73
N LYS A 525 -6.63 57.11 3.83
CA LYS A 525 -5.58 57.91 3.16
C LYS A 525 -4.18 57.76 3.77
N LYS A 526 -3.05 57.65 3.03
CA LYS A 526 -2.67 57.91 1.62
C LYS A 526 -1.24 57.38 1.43
N LYS A 527 -0.91 56.93 0.21
CA LYS A 527 0.47 56.93 -0.34
C LYS A 527 1.04 58.33 -0.47
N PRO A 528 2.38 58.54 -0.54
CA PRO A 528 3.08 58.50 -1.81
C PRO A 528 4.57 58.10 -1.72
N LYS A 529 5.07 57.41 -2.74
CA LYS A 529 5.96 57.89 -3.84
C LYS A 529 7.42 58.22 -3.50
N GLN A 530 8.28 57.38 -4.13
CA GLN A 530 9.39 57.70 -5.02
C GLN A 530 10.79 57.99 -4.45
N LYS A 531 11.71 57.23 -4.97
CA LYS A 531 12.94 57.42 -5.78
C LYS A 531 14.20 56.99 -5.04
N PHE A 532 14.88 56.08 -5.51
CA PHE A 532 15.88 55.98 -6.57
C PHE A 532 16.08 54.50 -6.94
#